data_9cfc4c79fa52842f3079266644ab6ff4
#
_entry.id   9cfc4c79fa52842f3079266644ab6ff4
#
_cell.length_a   1.000
_cell.length_b   1.000
_cell.length_c   1.000
_cell.angle_alpha   90.00
_cell.angle_beta   90.00
_cell.angle_gamma   90.00
#
_symmetry.space_group_name_H-M   'P 1'
#
loop_
_entity.id
_entity.type
_entity.pdbx_description
1 polymer ?
#
loop_
_entity_poly.entity_id
_entity_poly.type
_entity_poly.pdbx_seq_one_letter_code
_entity_poly.pdbx_strand_id
1 'polypeptide(L)'
;DDQRYLDTYWSRFGAGHDPAETDWRYFAGDGAKKDEDGDLWLLGRVDDVMLVSGHNISTTEVESALVSHPKVAEAAVVGATDATTGQAIAAFVILRGTAHDDSELVAELRNHVAKVLGPIAKPKMIKVVSELPKTRSGKIMRRLLRDIAEGRAVGDTTTLADSTVMDLIQSQLPSAGEED
;
A
#
# COMPACT_ATOMS: atom_id res chain seq x y z
N ASP A 1 4.24 26.22 0.03
CA ASP A 1 3.70 26.17 1.40
C ASP A 1 4.81 25.68 2.34
N ASP A 2 5.46 26.66 2.97
CA ASP A 2 6.65 26.44 3.82
C ASP A 2 6.29 25.60 5.06
N GLN A 3 5.10 25.82 5.63
CA GLN A 3 4.65 25.07 6.78
C GLN A 3 4.50 23.57 6.44
N ARG A 4 3.89 23.24 5.32
CA ARG A 4 3.77 21.86 4.86
C ARG A 4 5.13 21.20 4.63
N TYR A 5 6.11 21.95 4.11
CA TYR A 5 7.47 21.46 3.93
C TYR A 5 8.13 21.14 5.29
N LEU A 6 8.02 22.03 6.24
CA LEU A 6 8.55 21.83 7.60
C LEU A 6 7.87 20.64 8.28
N ASP A 7 6.55 20.56 8.22
CA ASP A 7 5.78 19.47 8.84
C ASP A 7 6.11 18.10 8.22
N THR A 8 6.34 18.06 6.90
CA THR A 8 6.59 16.81 6.19
C THR A 8 7.99 16.26 6.42
N TYR A 9 9.02 17.12 6.40
CA TYR A 9 10.40 16.66 6.33
C TYR A 9 11.24 16.95 7.57
N TRP A 10 10.78 17.85 8.45
CA TRP A 10 11.60 18.34 9.56
C TRP A 10 10.97 18.14 10.93
N SER A 11 9.63 18.10 11.02
CA SER A 11 8.91 18.03 12.30
C SER A 11 9.22 16.77 13.10
N ARG A 12 9.51 15.67 12.41
CA ARG A 12 9.69 14.36 13.08
C ARG A 12 10.86 14.33 14.04
N PHE A 13 11.93 15.07 13.74
CA PHE A 13 13.15 15.14 14.55
C PHE A 13 13.42 16.52 15.13
N GLY A 14 12.72 17.55 14.67
CA GLY A 14 12.90 18.95 15.09
C GLY A 14 11.77 19.53 15.92
N ALA A 15 10.58 18.91 15.94
CA ALA A 15 9.43 19.44 16.68
C ALA A 15 9.65 19.33 18.20
N GLY A 16 9.74 20.49 18.87
CA GLY A 16 9.89 20.58 20.32
C GLY A 16 11.32 20.73 20.82
N HIS A 17 12.28 20.90 19.93
CA HIS A 17 13.67 21.17 20.30
C HIS A 17 13.95 22.68 20.27
N ASP A 18 14.82 23.13 21.19
CA ASP A 18 15.30 24.51 21.23
C ASP A 18 15.91 24.87 19.86
N PRO A 19 15.56 26.02 19.23
CA PRO A 19 16.18 26.46 17.99
C PRO A 19 17.71 26.59 18.06
N ALA A 20 18.29 26.62 19.24
CA ALA A 20 19.73 26.58 19.49
C ALA A 20 20.33 25.17 19.39
N GLU A 21 19.52 24.12 19.49
CA GLU A 21 19.95 22.74 19.26
C GLU A 21 19.89 22.45 17.76
N THR A 22 21.04 22.43 17.13
CA THR A 22 21.25 22.35 15.67
C THR A 22 21.07 20.94 15.08
N ASP A 23 20.33 20.03 15.73
CA ASP A 23 20.16 18.65 15.26
C ASP A 23 18.91 18.49 14.36
N TRP A 24 18.77 19.38 13.40
CA TRP A 24 17.75 19.28 12.36
C TRP A 24 18.10 18.14 11.40
N ARG A 25 17.32 17.06 11.48
CA ARG A 25 17.48 15.91 10.57
C ARG A 25 16.34 15.88 9.57
N TYR A 26 16.72 15.82 8.30
CA TYR A 26 15.76 15.68 7.21
C TYR A 26 15.18 14.25 7.23
N PHE A 27 13.86 14.14 7.22
CA PHE A 27 13.15 12.86 7.14
C PHE A 27 12.78 12.55 5.70
N ALA A 28 13.56 11.69 5.02
CA ALA A 28 13.28 11.25 3.64
C ALA A 28 12.04 10.34 3.55
N GLY A 29 11.70 9.66 4.64
CA GLY A 29 10.63 8.67 4.67
C GLY A 29 11.03 7.33 4.06
N ASP A 30 12.32 7.10 3.80
CA ASP A 30 12.85 5.85 3.29
C ASP A 30 13.48 5.04 4.41
N GLY A 31 13.20 3.73 4.41
CA GLY A 31 13.84 2.77 5.30
C GLY A 31 15.14 2.26 4.70
N ALA A 32 16.17 2.12 5.52
CA ALA A 32 17.43 1.54 5.11
C ALA A 32 18.01 0.66 6.22
N LYS A 33 18.73 -0.39 5.83
CA LYS A 33 19.56 -1.21 6.71
C LYS A 33 21.02 -0.89 6.41
N LYS A 34 21.82 -0.71 7.44
CA LYS A 34 23.28 -0.62 7.34
C LYS A 34 23.86 -1.99 7.64
N ASP A 35 24.73 -2.49 6.77
CA ASP A 35 25.45 -3.75 6.99
C ASP A 35 26.75 -3.56 7.77
N GLU A 36 27.50 -4.66 7.95
CA GLU A 36 28.74 -4.68 8.73
C GLU A 36 29.87 -3.90 8.06
N ASP A 37 29.85 -3.78 6.73
CA ASP A 37 30.82 -3.03 5.93
C ASP A 37 30.48 -1.53 5.89
N GLY A 38 29.29 -1.16 6.37
CA GLY A 38 28.81 0.22 6.44
C GLY A 38 27.98 0.66 5.25
N ASP A 39 27.69 -0.26 4.32
CA ASP A 39 26.85 0.02 3.16
C ASP A 39 25.36 0.13 3.52
N LEU A 40 24.63 0.97 2.78
CA LEU A 40 23.20 1.20 3.00
C LEU A 40 22.37 0.44 1.97
N TRP A 41 21.52 -0.44 2.47
CA TRP A 41 20.53 -1.18 1.70
C TRP A 41 19.17 -0.51 1.85
N LEU A 42 18.64 0.06 0.78
CA LEU A 42 17.31 0.68 0.79
C LEU A 42 16.24 -0.42 0.86
N LEU A 43 15.36 -0.32 1.86
CA LEU A 43 14.29 -1.28 2.13
C LEU A 43 12.93 -0.82 1.59
N GLY A 44 12.86 0.40 1.05
CA GLY A 44 11.63 1.04 0.58
C GLY A 44 11.13 2.13 1.53
N ARG A 45 9.90 2.57 1.33
CA ARG A 45 9.28 3.63 2.13
C ARG A 45 8.90 3.12 3.52
N VAL A 46 9.10 3.94 4.55
CA VAL A 46 8.66 3.61 5.92
C VAL A 46 7.13 3.50 6.01
N ASP A 47 6.42 4.29 5.21
CA ASP A 47 4.96 4.29 5.09
C ASP A 47 4.40 3.14 4.23
N ASP A 48 5.27 2.40 3.52
CA ASP A 48 4.93 1.20 2.75
C ASP A 48 5.13 -0.10 3.57
N VAL A 49 5.45 0.01 4.87
CA VAL A 49 5.52 -1.12 5.79
C VAL A 49 4.20 -1.24 6.55
N MET A 50 3.59 -2.42 6.48
CA MET A 50 2.37 -2.76 7.20
C MET A 50 2.72 -3.49 8.50
N LEU A 51 2.04 -3.15 9.59
CA LEU A 51 2.16 -3.85 10.87
C LEU A 51 0.99 -4.82 11.04
N VAL A 52 1.19 -6.08 10.65
CA VAL A 52 0.17 -7.13 10.69
C VAL A 52 0.48 -8.07 11.86
N SER A 53 -0.39 -8.12 12.87
CA SER A 53 -0.21 -8.95 14.06
C SER A 53 1.19 -8.79 14.71
N GLY A 54 1.72 -7.56 14.73
CA GLY A 54 3.04 -7.26 15.29
C GLY A 54 4.23 -7.54 14.36
N HIS A 55 4.00 -8.01 13.13
CA HIS A 55 5.04 -8.25 12.14
C HIS A 55 5.09 -7.13 11.10
N ASN A 56 6.28 -6.65 10.79
CA ASN A 56 6.51 -5.71 9.70
C ASN A 56 6.51 -6.45 8.36
N ILE A 57 5.58 -6.12 7.49
CA ILE A 57 5.43 -6.71 6.16
C ILE A 57 5.53 -5.59 5.12
N SER A 58 6.43 -5.74 4.16
CA SER A 58 6.57 -4.78 3.06
C SER A 58 5.45 -4.93 2.04
N THR A 59 4.81 -3.82 1.66
CA THR A 59 3.84 -3.81 0.56
C THR A 59 4.48 -4.30 -0.73
N THR A 60 5.73 -3.90 -0.99
CA THR A 60 6.48 -4.27 -2.21
C THR A 60 6.74 -5.77 -2.30
N GLU A 61 7.03 -6.44 -1.17
CA GLU A 61 7.22 -7.90 -1.15
C GLU A 61 5.92 -8.63 -1.52
N VAL A 62 4.79 -8.19 -0.98
CA VAL A 62 3.47 -8.77 -1.30
C VAL A 62 3.08 -8.48 -2.75
N GLU A 63 3.34 -7.25 -3.25
CA GLU A 63 3.14 -6.90 -4.66
C GLU A 63 3.97 -7.79 -5.59
N SER A 64 5.25 -8.01 -5.26
CA SER A 64 6.15 -8.88 -6.03
C SER A 64 5.66 -10.33 -6.03
N ALA A 65 5.20 -10.83 -4.89
CA ALA A 65 4.62 -12.17 -4.79
C ALA A 65 3.37 -12.30 -5.67
N LEU A 66 2.46 -11.31 -5.66
CA LEU A 66 1.27 -11.32 -6.51
C LEU A 66 1.63 -11.27 -8.00
N VAL A 67 2.55 -10.40 -8.41
CA VAL A 67 2.98 -10.25 -9.82
C VAL A 67 3.74 -11.48 -10.32
N SER A 68 4.37 -12.27 -9.43
CA SER A 68 4.98 -13.55 -9.80
C SER A 68 3.97 -14.61 -10.24
N HIS A 69 2.68 -14.40 -9.94
CA HIS A 69 1.62 -15.29 -10.39
C HIS A 69 1.30 -15.05 -11.88
N PRO A 70 1.19 -16.11 -12.73
CA PRO A 70 1.06 -15.95 -14.18
C PRO A 70 -0.19 -15.18 -14.63
N LYS A 71 -1.26 -15.19 -13.83
CA LYS A 71 -2.52 -14.50 -14.13
C LYS A 71 -2.52 -13.02 -13.73
N VAL A 72 -1.50 -12.51 -13.02
CA VAL A 72 -1.44 -11.11 -12.53
C VAL A 72 -0.53 -10.26 -13.42
N ALA A 73 -1.06 -9.16 -13.92
CA ALA A 73 -0.31 -8.19 -14.71
C ALA A 73 0.36 -7.14 -13.83
N GLU A 74 -0.40 -6.58 -12.89
CA GLU A 74 0.05 -5.53 -11.98
C GLU A 74 -0.65 -5.71 -10.63
N ALA A 75 -0.01 -5.30 -9.55
CA ALA A 75 -0.58 -5.32 -8.21
C ALA A 75 -0.19 -4.06 -7.44
N ALA A 76 -1.09 -3.61 -6.58
CA ALA A 76 -0.84 -2.59 -5.57
C ALA A 76 -1.36 -3.08 -4.23
N VAL A 77 -0.57 -2.88 -3.18
CA VAL A 77 -0.88 -3.36 -1.83
C VAL A 77 -0.86 -2.20 -0.84
N VAL A 78 -1.81 -2.22 0.07
CA VAL A 78 -1.91 -1.26 1.17
C VAL A 78 -2.27 -1.98 2.47
N GLY A 79 -1.86 -1.41 3.59
CA GLY A 79 -2.38 -1.78 4.90
C GLY A 79 -3.69 -1.06 5.15
N ALA A 80 -4.74 -1.81 5.47
CA ALA A 80 -6.03 -1.28 5.92
C ALA A 80 -6.19 -1.54 7.42
N THR A 81 -6.88 -0.67 8.14
CA THR A 81 -7.16 -0.84 9.57
C THR A 81 -7.96 -2.12 9.82
N ASP A 82 -7.55 -2.90 10.79
CA ASP A 82 -8.18 -4.16 11.16
C ASP A 82 -8.24 -4.33 12.68
N ALA A 83 -9.43 -4.63 13.20
CA ALA A 83 -9.65 -4.72 14.65
C ALA A 83 -8.88 -5.87 15.32
N THR A 84 -8.55 -6.92 14.59
CA THR A 84 -7.91 -8.14 15.12
C THR A 84 -6.39 -8.09 14.99
N THR A 85 -5.90 -7.64 13.84
CA THR A 85 -4.48 -7.69 13.47
C THR A 85 -3.78 -6.33 13.52
N GLY A 86 -4.50 -5.26 13.89
CA GLY A 86 -4.06 -3.87 13.81
C GLY A 86 -4.15 -3.35 12.37
N GLN A 87 -3.45 -4.00 11.45
CA GLN A 87 -3.61 -3.81 10.02
C GLN A 87 -3.82 -5.15 9.32
N ALA A 88 -4.62 -5.15 8.25
CA ALA A 88 -4.78 -6.24 7.31
C ALA A 88 -4.23 -5.85 5.94
N ILE A 89 -3.73 -6.84 5.21
CA ILE A 89 -3.22 -6.66 3.86
C ILE A 89 -4.39 -6.59 2.89
N ALA A 90 -4.51 -5.46 2.18
CA ALA A 90 -5.47 -5.25 1.10
C ALA A 90 -4.71 -5.10 -0.22
N ALA A 91 -5.03 -5.97 -1.18
CA ALA A 91 -4.40 -6.00 -2.49
C ALA A 91 -5.40 -5.65 -3.59
N PHE A 92 -4.93 -4.88 -4.57
CA PHE A 92 -5.64 -4.55 -5.80
C PHE A 92 -4.82 -5.11 -6.96
N VAL A 93 -5.43 -5.93 -7.82
CA VAL A 93 -4.72 -6.63 -8.88
C VAL A 93 -5.36 -6.39 -10.23
N ILE A 94 -4.52 -6.21 -11.24
CA ILE A 94 -4.91 -6.22 -12.65
C ILE A 94 -4.57 -7.60 -13.21
N LEU A 95 -5.52 -8.27 -13.84
CA LEU A 95 -5.32 -9.58 -14.41
C LEU A 95 -4.73 -9.52 -15.83
N ARG A 96 -4.06 -10.60 -16.25
CA ARG A 96 -3.56 -10.77 -17.60
C ARG A 96 -4.60 -11.44 -18.49
N GLY A 97 -4.76 -10.95 -19.70
CA GLY A 97 -5.51 -11.60 -20.78
C GLY A 97 -6.98 -11.81 -20.41
N THR A 98 -7.45 -13.05 -20.53
CA THR A 98 -8.85 -13.45 -20.32
C THR A 98 -9.11 -14.05 -18.94
N ALA A 99 -8.22 -13.87 -17.97
CA ALA A 99 -8.47 -14.33 -16.61
C ALA A 99 -9.69 -13.59 -16.04
N HIS A 100 -10.58 -14.34 -15.39
CA HIS A 100 -11.82 -13.81 -14.83
C HIS A 100 -11.67 -13.59 -13.33
N ASP A 101 -12.36 -12.57 -12.82
CA ASP A 101 -12.49 -12.32 -11.38
C ASP A 101 -13.55 -13.29 -10.84
N ASP A 102 -13.08 -14.31 -10.16
CA ASP A 102 -13.92 -15.27 -9.44
C ASP A 102 -13.31 -15.60 -8.06
N SER A 103 -14.12 -16.17 -7.20
CA SER A 103 -13.71 -16.52 -5.83
C SER A 103 -12.58 -17.57 -5.80
N GLU A 104 -12.49 -18.43 -6.81
CA GLU A 104 -11.43 -19.44 -6.93
C GLU A 104 -10.09 -18.78 -7.21
N LEU A 105 -10.04 -17.81 -8.15
CA LEU A 105 -8.84 -17.04 -8.43
C LEU A 105 -8.38 -16.24 -7.21
N VAL A 106 -9.28 -15.58 -6.50
CA VAL A 106 -8.95 -14.84 -5.28
C VAL A 106 -8.33 -15.78 -4.23
N ALA A 107 -8.89 -16.97 -4.05
CA ALA A 107 -8.35 -17.98 -3.13
C ALA A 107 -6.97 -18.50 -3.59
N GLU A 108 -6.79 -18.72 -4.90
CA GLU A 108 -5.52 -19.11 -5.52
C GLU A 108 -4.42 -18.05 -5.25
N LEU A 109 -4.71 -16.78 -5.51
CA LEU A 109 -3.78 -15.67 -5.30
C LEU A 109 -3.41 -15.51 -3.82
N ARG A 110 -4.38 -15.62 -2.90
CA ARG A 110 -4.13 -15.58 -1.45
C ARG A 110 -3.20 -16.71 -1.01
N ASN A 111 -3.44 -17.92 -1.52
CA ASN A 111 -2.60 -19.09 -1.21
C ASN A 111 -1.21 -18.98 -1.85
N HIS A 112 -1.11 -18.39 -3.04
CA HIS A 112 0.17 -18.14 -3.70
C HIS A 112 1.05 -17.20 -2.86
N VAL A 113 0.51 -16.06 -2.38
CA VAL A 113 1.24 -15.15 -1.48
C VAL A 113 1.66 -15.86 -0.20
N ALA A 114 0.76 -16.63 0.42
CA ALA A 114 1.07 -17.37 1.65
C ALA A 114 2.17 -18.43 1.42
N LYS A 115 2.25 -19.03 0.23
CA LYS A 115 3.31 -19.98 -0.13
C LYS A 115 4.66 -19.29 -0.33
N VAL A 116 4.67 -18.09 -0.91
CA VAL A 116 5.91 -17.35 -1.23
C VAL A 116 6.49 -16.66 0.00
N LEU A 117 5.64 -15.97 0.79
CA LEU A 117 6.08 -15.10 1.89
C LEU A 117 5.72 -15.65 3.30
N GLY A 118 4.92 -16.71 3.35
CA GLY A 118 4.41 -17.25 4.60
C GLY A 118 2.97 -16.82 4.91
N PRO A 119 2.30 -17.54 5.83
CA PRO A 119 0.88 -17.35 6.14
C PRO A 119 0.53 -15.96 6.66
N ILE A 120 1.45 -15.30 7.37
CA ILE A 120 1.25 -13.96 7.94
C ILE A 120 1.07 -12.89 6.86
N ALA A 121 1.67 -13.09 5.68
CA ALA A 121 1.56 -12.18 4.53
C ALA A 121 0.34 -12.44 3.66
N LYS A 122 -0.53 -13.38 4.04
CA LYS A 122 -1.74 -13.72 3.27
C LYS A 122 -2.70 -12.54 3.23
N PRO A 123 -3.04 -11.98 2.05
CA PRO A 123 -3.97 -10.84 1.97
C PRO A 123 -5.34 -11.20 2.54
N LYS A 124 -5.89 -10.33 3.38
CA LYS A 124 -7.26 -10.45 3.87
C LYS A 124 -8.25 -10.12 2.75
N MET A 125 -7.92 -9.13 1.94
CA MET A 125 -8.72 -8.68 0.81
C MET A 125 -7.87 -8.69 -0.46
N ILE A 126 -8.43 -9.25 -1.55
CA ILE A 126 -7.93 -9.06 -2.91
C ILE A 126 -9.09 -8.55 -3.76
N LYS A 127 -8.89 -7.44 -4.44
CA LYS A 127 -9.83 -6.88 -5.42
C LYS A 127 -9.20 -6.89 -6.79
N VAL A 128 -9.92 -7.46 -7.75
CA VAL A 128 -9.57 -7.36 -9.16
C VAL A 128 -10.10 -6.03 -9.68
N VAL A 129 -9.24 -5.28 -10.36
CA VAL A 129 -9.56 -3.97 -10.90
C VAL A 129 -9.06 -3.88 -12.34
N SER A 130 -9.72 -3.09 -13.16
CA SER A 130 -9.31 -2.86 -14.55
C SER A 130 -8.08 -1.97 -14.64
N GLU A 131 -7.91 -1.05 -13.69
CA GLU A 131 -6.82 -0.09 -13.64
C GLU A 131 -6.51 0.32 -12.21
N LEU A 132 -5.25 0.70 -11.94
CA LEU A 132 -4.81 1.25 -10.66
C LEU A 132 -4.76 2.79 -10.72
N PRO A 133 -5.14 3.50 -9.64
CA PRO A 133 -5.08 4.96 -9.60
C PRO A 133 -3.62 5.41 -9.63
N LYS A 134 -3.25 6.13 -10.69
CA LYS A 134 -1.89 6.62 -10.92
C LYS A 134 -1.87 8.13 -11.08
N THR A 135 -0.79 8.76 -10.65
CA THR A 135 -0.48 10.13 -10.99
C THR A 135 -0.12 10.25 -12.47
N ARG A 136 -0.07 11.48 -13.01
CA ARG A 136 0.40 11.74 -14.38
C ARG A 136 1.82 11.25 -14.66
N SER A 137 2.64 11.08 -13.62
CA SER A 137 4.00 10.49 -13.71
C SER A 137 4.01 8.96 -13.60
N GLY A 138 2.84 8.30 -13.52
CA GLY A 138 2.71 6.84 -13.42
C GLY A 138 2.87 6.26 -12.02
N LYS A 139 2.99 7.09 -10.98
CA LYS A 139 3.12 6.62 -9.60
C LYS A 139 1.75 6.21 -9.05
N ILE A 140 1.65 5.00 -8.48
CA ILE A 140 0.41 4.50 -7.84
C ILE A 140 0.08 5.36 -6.62
N MET A 141 -1.18 5.76 -6.52
CA MET A 141 -1.71 6.57 -5.42
C MET A 141 -2.26 5.67 -4.31
N ARG A 142 -1.37 5.02 -3.54
CA ARG A 142 -1.73 4.07 -2.48
C ARG A 142 -2.68 4.65 -1.42
N ARG A 143 -2.62 5.96 -1.18
CA ARG A 143 -3.55 6.62 -0.26
C ARG A 143 -5.01 6.41 -0.67
N LEU A 144 -5.32 6.57 -1.95
CA LEU A 144 -6.68 6.38 -2.47
C LEU A 144 -7.13 4.92 -2.35
N LEU A 145 -6.24 3.97 -2.62
CA LEU A 145 -6.52 2.54 -2.44
C LEU A 145 -6.78 2.18 -0.97
N ARG A 146 -6.07 2.83 -0.04
CA ARG A 146 -6.32 2.66 1.40
C ARG A 146 -7.67 3.21 1.80
N ASP A 147 -8.05 4.40 1.33
CA ASP A 147 -9.37 4.99 1.60
C ASP A 147 -10.49 4.03 1.13
N ILE A 148 -10.33 3.42 -0.06
CA ILE A 148 -11.25 2.42 -0.58
C ILE A 148 -11.27 1.16 0.29
N ALA A 149 -10.11 0.61 0.65
CA ALA A 149 -10.02 -0.61 1.44
C ALA A 149 -10.65 -0.46 2.83
N GLU A 150 -10.65 0.75 3.38
CA GLU A 150 -11.24 1.08 4.67
C GLU A 150 -12.68 1.62 4.57
N GLY A 151 -13.27 1.64 3.37
CA GLY A 151 -14.64 2.16 3.16
C GLY A 151 -14.79 3.64 3.45
N ARG A 152 -13.70 4.39 3.41
CA ARG A 152 -13.71 5.84 3.64
C ARG A 152 -14.00 6.62 2.36
N ALA A 153 -14.51 7.83 2.53
CA ALA A 153 -14.59 8.77 1.42
C ALA A 153 -13.19 9.01 0.83
N VAL A 154 -13.09 8.87 -0.48
CA VAL A 154 -11.83 9.08 -1.20
C VAL A 154 -11.38 10.53 -1.05
N GLY A 155 -10.14 10.73 -0.62
CA GLY A 155 -9.56 12.06 -0.45
C GLY A 155 -9.25 12.77 -1.77
N ASP A 156 -8.33 13.74 -1.74
CA ASP A 156 -7.97 14.58 -2.90
C ASP A 156 -7.49 13.74 -4.11
N THR A 157 -8.18 13.89 -5.24
CA THR A 157 -7.92 13.21 -6.51
C THR A 157 -7.29 14.10 -7.59
N THR A 158 -6.96 15.35 -7.27
CA THR A 158 -6.50 16.37 -8.24
C THR A 158 -5.23 15.99 -9.02
N THR A 159 -4.41 15.08 -8.50
CA THR A 159 -3.18 14.59 -9.13
C THR A 159 -3.36 13.31 -9.93
N LEU A 160 -4.57 12.72 -9.97
CA LEU A 160 -4.86 11.56 -10.79
C LEU A 160 -4.66 11.86 -12.28
N ALA A 161 -4.16 10.86 -13.00
CA ALA A 161 -4.08 10.90 -14.46
C ALA A 161 -5.48 10.84 -15.09
N ASP A 162 -6.33 9.97 -14.53
CA ASP A 162 -7.73 9.78 -14.93
C ASP A 162 -8.61 9.62 -13.67
N SER A 163 -9.58 10.52 -13.50
CA SER A 163 -10.50 10.48 -12.36
C SER A 163 -11.53 9.36 -12.45
N THR A 164 -11.82 8.85 -13.65
CA THR A 164 -12.82 7.79 -13.86
C THR A 164 -12.40 6.45 -13.25
N VAL A 165 -11.09 6.24 -13.07
CA VAL A 165 -10.54 5.04 -12.43
C VAL A 165 -11.09 4.85 -11.02
N MET A 166 -11.31 5.94 -10.28
CA MET A 166 -11.85 5.85 -8.91
C MET A 166 -13.31 5.41 -8.89
N ASP A 167 -14.11 5.92 -9.83
CA ASP A 167 -15.52 5.53 -9.97
C ASP A 167 -15.64 4.06 -10.37
N LEU A 168 -14.76 3.58 -11.24
CA LEU A 168 -14.69 2.17 -11.65
C LEU A 168 -14.34 1.26 -10.46
N ILE A 169 -13.32 1.62 -9.69
CA ILE A 169 -12.91 0.81 -8.52
C ILE A 169 -14.02 0.81 -7.46
N GLN A 170 -14.65 1.95 -7.20
CA GLN A 170 -15.75 2.04 -6.22
C GLN A 170 -16.98 1.26 -6.66
N SER A 171 -17.32 1.27 -7.95
CA SER A 171 -18.47 0.51 -8.47
C SER A 171 -18.28 -1.01 -8.38
N GLN A 172 -17.05 -1.49 -8.29
CA GLN A 172 -16.69 -2.90 -8.14
C GLN A 172 -16.60 -3.35 -6.67
N LEU A 173 -16.79 -2.43 -5.71
CA LEU A 173 -16.89 -2.78 -4.31
C LEU A 173 -18.34 -3.21 -3.99
N PRO A 174 -18.55 -4.31 -3.25
CA PRO A 174 -19.87 -4.58 -2.69
C PRO A 174 -20.28 -3.43 -1.80
N SER A 175 -21.53 -3.00 -1.90
CA SER A 175 -22.11 -2.01 -0.99
C SER A 175 -21.89 -2.47 0.45
N ALA A 176 -21.37 -1.58 1.30
CA ALA A 176 -21.22 -1.86 2.72
C ALA A 176 -22.62 -2.14 3.31
N GLY A 177 -23.00 -3.40 3.44
CA GLY A 177 -24.32 -3.78 3.93
C GLY A 177 -24.75 -5.23 3.71
N GLU A 178 -23.95 -6.09 3.06
CA GLU A 178 -24.30 -7.50 2.86
C GLU A 178 -23.19 -8.43 3.37
N GLU A 179 -22.97 -8.42 4.67
CA GLU A 179 -22.35 -9.53 5.40
C GLU A 179 -23.30 -9.88 6.56
N ASP A 180 -24.19 -10.85 6.33
CA ASP A 180 -24.84 -11.67 7.36
C ASP A 180 -23.89 -12.80 7.80
#